data_f4d263527542f245971197d1e0a5fb17
#
_entry.id   f4d263527542f245971197d1e0a5fb17
#
_cell.length_a   1.000
_cell.length_b   1.000
_cell.length_c   1.000
_cell.angle_alpha   90.00
_cell.angle_beta   90.00
_cell.angle_gamma   90.00
#
_symmetry.space_group_name_H-M   'P 1'
#
loop_
_entity.id
_entity.type
_entity.pdbx_description
1 polymer ?
#
loop_
_entity_poly.entity_id
_entity_poly.type
_entity_poly.pdbx_seq_one_letter_code
_entity_poly.pdbx_strand_id
1 'polypeptide(L)'
;VLAGMLLVAGLSFGQVASQDPAVPGVVATQVMMPADKPAEPVVSAVLPTLVPEELKIGTTMENLQAAYNGESNAYKRYLAFAVKAEEEKYLQVARLFRAAAKSEEIHVADRAKLIEKLGSKAVADIKKPEVKSTKENLEASVKGELWESEKMYPAFAKKAKEENAETALEIFKNSAIVENDHAKFFQDALANLGTMKEAKTEYLVCNVCGKTTKDMEIKSCPVCQSPREIFEVIK
;
A
#
# COMPACT_ATOMS: atom_id res chain seq x y z
N VAL A 1 15.13 -50.20 -39.02
CA VAL A 1 14.94 -50.27 -40.48
C VAL A 1 14.28 -48.99 -40.93
N LEU A 2 14.96 -48.37 -41.90
CA LEU A 2 14.69 -47.24 -42.80
C LEU A 2 14.73 -45.80 -42.23
N ALA A 3 15.82 -45.19 -42.66
CA ALA A 3 16.07 -43.77 -42.81
C ALA A 3 15.17 -43.12 -43.88
N GLY A 4 14.82 -41.88 -43.68
CA GLY A 4 14.20 -41.00 -44.67
C GLY A 4 14.78 -39.61 -44.56
N MET A 5 15.83 -39.36 -45.35
CA MET A 5 16.40 -38.05 -45.63
C MET A 5 15.48 -37.31 -46.59
N LEU A 6 15.09 -36.07 -46.32
CA LEU A 6 14.54 -35.18 -47.32
C LEU A 6 15.33 -33.86 -47.31
N LEU A 7 16.02 -33.61 -48.43
CA LEU A 7 16.61 -32.33 -48.86
C LEU A 7 15.47 -31.35 -49.17
N VAL A 8 15.60 -30.11 -48.76
CA VAL A 8 14.85 -28.98 -49.33
C VAL A 8 15.82 -27.89 -49.78
N ALA A 9 15.69 -27.60 -51.08
CA ALA A 9 16.52 -26.67 -51.84
C ALA A 9 16.24 -25.21 -51.44
N GLY A 10 17.31 -24.41 -51.48
CA GLY A 10 17.22 -22.96 -51.34
C GLY A 10 16.63 -22.27 -52.56
N LEU A 11 15.83 -21.25 -52.34
CA LEU A 11 15.44 -20.28 -53.35
C LEU A 11 15.86 -18.90 -52.84
N SER A 12 16.85 -18.34 -53.55
CA SER A 12 17.26 -16.93 -53.44
C SER A 12 16.27 -16.06 -54.24
N PHE A 13 15.70 -15.06 -53.60
CA PHE A 13 14.96 -14.01 -54.29
C PHE A 13 15.77 -12.71 -54.31
N GLY A 14 15.98 -12.22 -55.55
CA GLY A 14 16.71 -11.03 -55.86
C GLY A 14 16.05 -9.74 -55.39
N GLN A 15 16.89 -8.77 -55.06
CA GLN A 15 16.50 -7.39 -54.83
C GLN A 15 16.00 -6.73 -56.10
N VAL A 16 14.79 -6.17 -56.04
CA VAL A 16 14.31 -5.22 -57.05
C VAL A 16 14.36 -3.82 -56.43
N ALA A 17 15.22 -2.98 -56.99
CA ALA A 17 15.27 -1.56 -56.66
C ALA A 17 14.11 -0.84 -57.34
N SER A 18 13.19 -0.24 -56.60
CA SER A 18 12.21 0.69 -57.09
C SER A 18 12.72 2.11 -56.94
N GLN A 19 12.88 2.80 -58.09
CA GLN A 19 13.14 4.23 -58.14
C GLN A 19 11.81 4.98 -58.00
N ASP A 20 11.71 5.82 -56.96
CA ASP A 20 10.60 6.75 -56.82
C ASP A 20 10.94 8.06 -57.57
N PRO A 21 9.94 8.66 -58.27
CA PRO A 21 10.12 9.92 -58.97
C PRO A 21 10.10 11.12 -58.00
N ALA A 22 10.95 12.09 -58.25
CA ALA A 22 11.11 13.34 -57.53
C ALA A 22 9.82 14.18 -57.53
N VAL A 23 9.38 14.61 -56.36
CA VAL A 23 8.30 15.59 -56.16
C VAL A 23 8.92 16.98 -56.01
N PRO A 24 8.48 18.01 -56.75
CA PRO A 24 9.03 19.35 -56.68
C PRO A 24 8.53 20.11 -55.44
N GLY A 25 9.49 20.75 -54.82
CA GLY A 25 9.51 21.92 -53.96
C GLY A 25 8.26 22.31 -53.16
N VAL A 26 8.24 21.93 -51.85
CA VAL A 26 7.42 22.63 -50.84
C VAL A 26 8.34 23.62 -50.10
N VAL A 27 8.07 24.91 -50.28
CA VAL A 27 8.71 26.01 -49.52
C VAL A 27 8.30 25.88 -48.08
N ALA A 28 9.24 25.56 -47.18
CA ALA A 28 9.01 25.52 -45.75
C ALA A 28 8.81 26.95 -45.22
N THR A 29 7.59 27.32 -44.95
CA THR A 29 7.28 28.51 -44.15
C THR A 29 7.62 28.19 -42.68
N GLN A 30 8.67 28.83 -42.15
CA GLN A 30 8.99 28.76 -40.74
C GLN A 30 7.85 29.45 -39.94
N VAL A 31 7.02 28.66 -39.28
CA VAL A 31 6.12 29.16 -38.25
C VAL A 31 6.99 29.40 -37.02
N MET A 32 7.22 30.65 -36.68
CA MET A 32 7.82 31.04 -35.40
C MET A 32 6.86 30.62 -34.29
N MET A 33 7.26 29.63 -33.48
CA MET A 33 6.60 29.30 -32.23
C MET A 33 6.79 30.47 -31.27
N PRO A 34 5.74 30.88 -30.54
CA PRO A 34 5.91 31.89 -29.48
C PRO A 34 6.82 31.34 -28.39
N ALA A 35 7.75 32.19 -27.93
CA ALA A 35 8.68 31.88 -26.85
C ALA A 35 7.95 31.31 -25.62
N ASP A 36 8.41 30.15 -25.17
CA ASP A 36 7.90 29.50 -23.95
C ASP A 36 7.99 30.48 -22.77
N LYS A 37 6.82 30.81 -22.21
CA LYS A 37 6.71 31.51 -20.94
C LYS A 37 7.40 30.61 -19.89
N PRO A 38 8.31 31.14 -19.06
CA PRO A 38 8.90 30.32 -18.00
C PRO A 38 7.79 29.75 -17.12
N ALA A 39 7.80 28.43 -16.94
CA ALA A 39 6.86 27.74 -16.05
C ALA A 39 6.96 28.36 -14.66
N GLU A 40 5.85 28.84 -14.13
CA GLU A 40 5.77 29.26 -12.74
C GLU A 40 6.19 28.10 -11.84
N PRO A 41 6.92 28.35 -10.73
CA PRO A 41 7.29 27.30 -9.82
C PRO A 41 6.01 26.64 -9.31
N VAL A 42 5.86 25.33 -9.60
CA VAL A 42 4.80 24.50 -9.05
C VAL A 42 5.02 24.51 -7.54
N VAL A 43 4.25 25.34 -6.82
CA VAL A 43 4.20 25.29 -5.37
C VAL A 43 3.68 23.90 -5.02
N SER A 44 4.59 23.03 -4.62
CA SER A 44 4.26 21.70 -4.13
C SER A 44 3.25 21.88 -3.01
N ALA A 45 1.99 21.58 -3.29
CA ALA A 45 0.96 21.56 -2.25
C ALA A 45 1.46 20.61 -1.17
N VAL A 46 1.77 21.15 0.00
CA VAL A 46 2.17 20.35 1.16
C VAL A 46 1.02 19.39 1.42
N LEU A 47 1.21 18.11 1.08
CA LEU A 47 0.27 17.06 1.44
C LEU A 47 0.09 17.13 2.96
N PRO A 48 -1.15 17.16 3.47
CA PRO A 48 -1.35 17.05 4.90
C PRO A 48 -0.67 15.78 5.36
N THR A 49 0.26 15.92 6.30
CA THR A 49 1.07 14.81 6.77
C THR A 49 0.19 13.89 7.60
N LEU A 50 0.00 12.64 7.14
CA LEU A 50 -0.64 11.58 7.94
C LEU A 50 0.20 11.20 9.16
N VAL A 51 1.43 11.69 9.23
CA VAL A 51 2.38 11.47 10.31
C VAL A 51 2.49 12.74 11.17
N PRO A 52 2.50 12.62 12.50
CA PRO A 52 2.75 13.74 13.39
C PRO A 52 4.13 14.34 13.15
N GLU A 53 4.27 15.64 13.32
CA GLU A 53 5.53 16.36 13.21
C GLU A 53 6.53 15.90 14.29
N GLU A 54 6.02 15.50 15.47
CA GLU A 54 6.79 14.98 16.58
C GLU A 54 6.12 13.75 17.19
N LEU A 55 6.91 12.67 17.41
CA LEU A 55 6.47 11.47 18.12
C LEU A 55 6.46 11.73 19.63
N LYS A 56 5.28 11.72 20.24
CA LYS A 56 5.13 11.76 21.70
C LYS A 56 5.12 10.35 22.26
N ILE A 57 6.04 10.05 23.17
CA ILE A 57 6.14 8.78 23.87
C ILE A 57 5.70 9.02 25.32
N GLY A 58 4.58 8.41 25.69
CA GLY A 58 4.05 8.43 27.05
C GLY A 58 4.30 7.12 27.79
N THR A 59 3.53 6.85 28.82
CA THR A 59 3.43 5.53 29.46
C THR A 59 2.91 4.48 28.49
N THR A 60 3.06 3.20 28.80
CA THR A 60 2.49 2.13 27.96
C THR A 60 0.97 2.30 27.74
N MET A 61 0.23 2.73 28.75
CA MET A 61 -1.20 3.00 28.61
C MET A 61 -1.47 4.17 27.66
N GLU A 62 -0.75 5.28 27.77
CA GLU A 62 -0.88 6.42 26.87
C GLU A 62 -0.53 6.06 25.43
N ASN A 63 0.50 5.23 25.24
CA ASN A 63 0.91 4.72 23.93
C ASN A 63 -0.14 3.76 23.33
N LEU A 64 -0.78 2.90 24.15
CA LEU A 64 -1.91 2.08 23.72
C LEU A 64 -3.10 2.92 23.29
N GLN A 65 -3.44 3.99 24.01
CA GLN A 65 -4.51 4.93 23.64
C GLN A 65 -4.18 5.69 22.36
N ALA A 66 -2.93 6.13 22.18
CA ALA A 66 -2.47 6.79 20.98
C ALA A 66 -2.55 5.85 19.76
N ALA A 67 -2.08 4.60 19.89
CA ALA A 67 -2.20 3.60 18.86
C ALA A 67 -3.68 3.29 18.54
N TYR A 68 -4.53 3.05 19.56
CA TYR A 68 -5.96 2.83 19.38
C TYR A 68 -6.63 3.94 18.56
N ASN A 69 -6.32 5.21 18.88
CA ASN A 69 -6.81 6.36 18.13
C ASN A 69 -6.28 6.38 16.69
N GLY A 70 -5.00 6.11 16.47
CA GLY A 70 -4.35 6.06 15.15
C GLY A 70 -5.01 5.02 14.24
N GLU A 71 -5.10 3.75 14.72
CA GLU A 71 -5.69 2.64 13.98
C GLU A 71 -7.18 2.84 13.69
N SER A 72 -7.92 3.41 14.65
CA SER A 72 -9.34 3.72 14.44
C SER A 72 -9.54 4.72 13.30
N ASN A 73 -8.64 5.69 13.16
CA ASN A 73 -8.63 6.64 12.06
C ASN A 73 -8.11 6.00 10.76
N ALA A 74 -7.09 5.13 10.82
CA ALA A 74 -6.57 4.39 9.66
C ALA A 74 -7.64 3.47 9.07
N TYR A 75 -8.37 2.72 9.90
CA TYR A 75 -9.51 1.91 9.49
C TYR A 75 -10.52 2.71 8.64
N LYS A 76 -10.97 3.86 9.15
CA LYS A 76 -11.92 4.73 8.43
C LYS A 76 -11.33 5.30 7.15
N ARG A 77 -10.07 5.66 7.18
CA ARG A 77 -9.34 6.21 6.04
C ARG A 77 -9.22 5.20 4.92
N TYR A 78 -8.80 3.95 5.22
CA TYR A 78 -8.63 2.91 4.20
C TYR A 78 -9.95 2.47 3.59
N LEU A 79 -11.04 2.43 4.35
CA LEU A 79 -12.37 2.20 3.77
C LEU A 79 -12.75 3.31 2.76
N ALA A 80 -12.49 4.58 3.09
CA ALA A 80 -12.77 5.70 2.19
C ALA A 80 -11.85 5.67 0.95
N PHE A 81 -10.58 5.31 1.11
CA PHE A 81 -9.64 5.15 0.01
C PHE A 81 -9.99 3.98 -0.91
N ALA A 82 -10.54 2.90 -0.37
CA ALA A 82 -11.05 1.78 -1.17
C ALA A 82 -12.19 2.24 -2.10
N VAL A 83 -13.15 3.00 -1.58
CA VAL A 83 -14.24 3.58 -2.39
C VAL A 83 -13.69 4.47 -3.51
N LYS A 84 -12.72 5.35 -3.18
CA LYS A 84 -12.09 6.23 -4.16
C LYS A 84 -11.36 5.45 -5.25
N ALA A 85 -10.65 4.39 -4.89
CA ALA A 85 -9.96 3.52 -5.84
C ALA A 85 -10.94 2.80 -6.78
N GLU A 86 -12.14 2.42 -6.30
CA GLU A 86 -13.21 1.88 -7.15
C GLU A 86 -13.78 2.90 -8.13
N GLU A 87 -14.04 4.13 -7.66
CA GLU A 87 -14.49 5.23 -8.52
C GLU A 87 -13.50 5.48 -9.66
N GLU A 88 -12.20 5.41 -9.37
CA GLU A 88 -11.12 5.59 -10.35
C GLU A 88 -10.77 4.30 -11.13
N LYS A 89 -11.52 3.21 -10.91
CA LYS A 89 -11.36 1.92 -11.60
C LYS A 89 -10.02 1.20 -11.30
N TYR A 90 -9.45 1.42 -10.13
CA TYR A 90 -8.30 0.68 -9.61
C TYR A 90 -8.77 -0.42 -8.65
N LEU A 91 -9.45 -1.45 -9.18
CA LEU A 91 -10.14 -2.44 -8.36
C LEU A 91 -9.19 -3.27 -7.47
N GLN A 92 -7.97 -3.53 -7.94
CA GLN A 92 -6.95 -4.23 -7.12
C GLN A 92 -6.47 -3.36 -5.95
N VAL A 93 -6.34 -2.04 -6.17
CA VAL A 93 -5.99 -1.09 -5.09
C VAL A 93 -7.14 -0.99 -4.09
N ALA A 94 -8.38 -0.97 -4.56
CA ALA A 94 -9.56 -0.97 -3.68
C ALA A 94 -9.57 -2.20 -2.77
N ARG A 95 -9.28 -3.38 -3.33
CA ARG A 95 -9.15 -4.63 -2.56
C ARG A 95 -8.01 -4.56 -1.54
N LEU A 96 -6.85 -4.01 -1.93
CA LEU A 96 -5.72 -3.81 -1.02
C LEU A 96 -6.10 -2.90 0.15
N PHE A 97 -6.74 -1.77 -0.10
CA PHE A 97 -7.21 -0.88 0.96
C PHE A 97 -8.25 -1.54 1.88
N ARG A 98 -9.11 -2.44 1.35
CA ARG A 98 -10.01 -3.23 2.20
C ARG A 98 -9.25 -4.23 3.08
N ALA A 99 -8.20 -4.85 2.54
CA ALA A 99 -7.37 -5.77 3.31
C ALA A 99 -6.64 -5.02 4.45
N ALA A 100 -6.07 -3.85 4.16
CA ALA A 100 -5.48 -2.99 5.18
C ALA A 100 -6.54 -2.54 6.21
N ALA A 101 -7.71 -2.06 5.76
CA ALA A 101 -8.79 -1.70 6.68
C ALA A 101 -9.18 -2.86 7.61
N LYS A 102 -9.26 -4.10 7.10
CA LYS A 102 -9.52 -5.27 7.93
C LYS A 102 -8.41 -5.52 8.96
N SER A 103 -7.16 -5.30 8.59
CA SER A 103 -6.04 -5.36 9.53
C SER A 103 -6.18 -4.32 10.64
N GLU A 104 -6.47 -3.06 10.29
CA GLU A 104 -6.66 -2.01 11.30
C GLU A 104 -7.86 -2.27 12.21
N GLU A 105 -8.93 -2.87 11.71
CA GLU A 105 -10.06 -3.30 12.55
C GLU A 105 -9.60 -4.28 13.65
N ILE A 106 -8.71 -5.21 13.30
CA ILE A 106 -8.14 -6.19 14.25
C ILE A 106 -7.23 -5.49 15.24
N HIS A 107 -6.37 -4.57 14.78
CA HIS A 107 -5.51 -3.76 15.63
C HIS A 107 -6.32 -2.93 16.65
N VAL A 108 -7.39 -2.29 16.20
CA VAL A 108 -8.34 -1.56 17.06
C VAL A 108 -8.92 -2.47 18.14
N ALA A 109 -9.42 -3.65 17.75
CA ALA A 109 -10.03 -4.59 18.69
C ALA A 109 -9.04 -5.10 19.75
N ASP A 110 -7.82 -5.42 19.36
CA ASP A 110 -6.79 -5.91 20.29
C ASP A 110 -6.37 -4.84 21.30
N ARG A 111 -6.20 -3.61 20.85
CA ARG A 111 -5.84 -2.49 21.74
C ARG A 111 -6.98 -2.16 22.68
N ALA A 112 -8.22 -2.09 22.19
CA ALA A 112 -9.39 -1.86 23.04
C ALA A 112 -9.46 -2.90 24.17
N LYS A 113 -9.35 -4.18 23.81
CA LYS A 113 -9.37 -5.29 24.77
C LYS A 113 -8.27 -5.20 25.83
N LEU A 114 -7.05 -4.83 25.43
CA LEU A 114 -5.95 -4.68 26.39
C LEU A 114 -6.15 -3.45 27.29
N ILE A 115 -6.55 -2.30 26.72
CA ILE A 115 -6.84 -1.08 27.49
C ILE A 115 -7.92 -1.36 28.54
N GLU A 116 -9.01 -2.05 28.17
CA GLU A 116 -10.09 -2.42 29.10
C GLU A 116 -9.60 -3.40 30.17
N LYS A 117 -8.79 -4.40 29.80
CA LYS A 117 -8.20 -5.34 30.76
C LYS A 117 -7.29 -4.64 31.78
N LEU A 118 -6.67 -3.54 31.38
CA LEU A 118 -5.83 -2.71 32.25
C LEU A 118 -6.64 -1.67 33.06
N GLY A 119 -7.98 -1.75 33.03
CA GLY A 119 -8.89 -0.93 33.83
C GLY A 119 -9.16 0.47 33.28
N SER A 120 -8.89 0.71 32.01
CA SER A 120 -9.16 1.98 31.34
C SER A 120 -10.20 1.80 30.21
N LYS A 121 -10.65 2.90 29.61
CA LYS A 121 -11.57 2.89 28.48
C LYS A 121 -10.83 3.30 27.21
N ALA A 122 -11.00 2.53 26.16
CA ALA A 122 -10.47 2.88 24.84
C ALA A 122 -11.29 4.04 24.24
N VAL A 123 -10.62 5.13 23.85
CA VAL A 123 -11.27 6.33 23.31
C VAL A 123 -10.52 6.77 22.05
N ALA A 124 -11.26 7.02 20.97
CA ALA A 124 -10.71 7.57 19.73
C ALA A 124 -11.46 8.85 19.33
N ASP A 125 -10.72 9.82 18.86
CA ASP A 125 -11.22 11.01 18.19
C ASP A 125 -11.22 10.76 16.67
N ILE A 126 -12.36 10.31 16.15
CA ILE A 126 -12.49 9.92 14.74
C ILE A 126 -12.60 11.17 13.87
N LYS A 127 -11.63 11.35 13.01
CA LYS A 127 -11.60 12.43 12.02
C LYS A 127 -12.25 11.99 10.72
N LYS A 128 -12.87 12.95 10.01
CA LYS A 128 -13.30 12.70 8.64
C LYS A 128 -12.07 12.48 7.76
N PRO A 129 -11.97 11.36 7.01
CA PRO A 129 -10.84 11.13 6.12
C PRO A 129 -10.74 12.20 5.04
N GLU A 130 -9.53 12.70 4.81
CA GLU A 130 -9.21 13.48 3.62
C GLU A 130 -8.92 12.51 2.49
N VAL A 131 -9.79 12.48 1.48
CA VAL A 131 -9.70 11.58 0.33
C VAL A 131 -9.29 12.34 -0.90
N LYS A 132 -8.19 11.95 -1.52
CA LYS A 132 -7.63 12.49 -2.76
C LYS A 132 -7.69 11.45 -3.89
N SER A 133 -6.87 11.60 -4.92
CA SER A 133 -6.73 10.57 -5.94
C SER A 133 -6.17 9.27 -5.35
N THR A 134 -6.43 8.13 -6.01
CA THR A 134 -5.89 6.83 -5.60
C THR A 134 -4.38 6.85 -5.43
N LYS A 135 -3.68 7.54 -6.34
CA LYS A 135 -2.22 7.69 -6.27
C LYS A 135 -1.79 8.43 -5.01
N GLU A 136 -2.36 9.60 -4.74
CA GLU A 136 -2.03 10.42 -3.55
C GLU A 136 -2.41 9.69 -2.26
N ASN A 137 -3.51 8.95 -2.24
CA ASN A 137 -3.92 8.13 -1.12
C ASN A 137 -2.92 7.00 -0.85
N LEU A 138 -2.39 6.34 -1.88
CA LEU A 138 -1.31 5.34 -1.74
C LEU A 138 -0.01 5.98 -1.22
N GLU A 139 0.39 7.14 -1.76
CA GLU A 139 1.59 7.87 -1.31
C GLU A 139 1.48 8.26 0.17
N ALA A 140 0.32 8.74 0.59
CA ALA A 140 0.05 9.07 1.97
C ALA A 140 0.07 7.82 2.89
N SER A 141 -0.51 6.70 2.42
CA SER A 141 -0.51 5.43 3.15
C SER A 141 0.91 4.89 3.33
N VAL A 142 1.74 4.86 2.28
CA VAL A 142 3.16 4.46 2.40
C VAL A 142 3.88 5.24 3.49
N LYS A 143 3.70 6.57 3.55
CA LYS A 143 4.33 7.42 4.58
C LYS A 143 3.85 7.08 5.98
N GLY A 144 2.54 6.85 6.13
CA GLY A 144 1.92 6.48 7.41
C GLY A 144 2.49 5.18 7.94
N GLU A 145 2.41 4.11 7.14
CA GLU A 145 2.86 2.77 7.54
C GLU A 145 4.37 2.71 7.84
N LEU A 146 5.20 3.40 7.03
CA LEU A 146 6.64 3.48 7.31
C LEU A 146 6.92 4.23 8.62
N TRP A 147 6.19 5.31 8.90
CA TRP A 147 6.34 6.02 10.16
C TRP A 147 5.93 5.16 11.35
N GLU A 148 4.83 4.42 11.24
CA GLU A 148 4.34 3.52 12.29
C GLU A 148 5.32 2.37 12.53
N SER A 149 5.76 1.69 11.46
CA SER A 149 6.65 0.54 11.56
C SER A 149 8.08 0.87 11.99
N GLU A 150 8.62 2.03 11.55
CA GLU A 150 10.03 2.38 11.78
C GLU A 150 10.26 3.30 12.99
N LYS A 151 9.24 4.05 13.40
CA LYS A 151 9.36 5.07 14.45
C LYS A 151 8.42 4.81 15.62
N MET A 152 7.10 4.82 15.39
CA MET A 152 6.10 4.80 16.45
C MET A 152 6.11 3.49 17.23
N TYR A 153 5.88 2.36 16.57
CA TYR A 153 5.79 1.06 17.25
C TYR A 153 7.10 0.61 17.89
N PRO A 154 8.28 0.79 17.27
CA PRO A 154 9.55 0.51 17.96
C PRO A 154 9.75 1.32 19.26
N ALA A 155 9.35 2.60 19.24
CA ALA A 155 9.44 3.44 20.44
C ALA A 155 8.45 3.01 21.54
N PHE A 156 7.21 2.68 21.15
CA PHE A 156 6.18 2.17 22.06
C PHE A 156 6.56 0.81 22.65
N ALA A 157 7.12 -0.09 21.84
CA ALA A 157 7.62 -1.38 22.27
C ALA A 157 8.78 -1.24 23.29
N LYS A 158 9.70 -0.29 23.04
CA LYS A 158 10.78 0.01 23.98
C LYS A 158 10.20 0.46 25.32
N LYS A 159 9.24 1.37 25.32
CA LYS A 159 8.59 1.87 26.54
C LYS A 159 7.82 0.77 27.29
N ALA A 160 7.08 -0.08 26.58
CA ALA A 160 6.38 -1.23 27.15
C ALA A 160 7.37 -2.22 27.85
N LYS A 161 8.53 -2.43 27.23
CA LYS A 161 9.61 -3.25 27.84
C LYS A 161 10.14 -2.63 29.12
N GLU A 162 10.39 -1.32 29.13
CA GLU A 162 10.85 -0.56 30.32
C GLU A 162 9.86 -0.66 31.49
N GLU A 163 8.57 -0.74 31.19
CA GLU A 163 7.46 -0.84 32.16
C GLU A 163 7.05 -2.29 32.49
N ASN A 164 7.77 -3.30 31.94
CA ASN A 164 7.47 -4.74 32.09
C ASN A 164 6.03 -5.09 31.64
N ALA A 165 5.51 -4.39 30.62
CA ALA A 165 4.17 -4.60 30.04
C ALA A 165 4.23 -5.58 28.86
N GLU A 166 4.51 -6.86 29.12
CA GLU A 166 4.83 -7.88 28.11
C GLU A 166 3.75 -8.01 27.02
N THR A 167 2.46 -7.99 27.38
CA THR A 167 1.37 -8.08 26.39
C THR A 167 1.38 -6.88 25.42
N ALA A 168 1.59 -5.67 25.94
CA ALA A 168 1.68 -4.46 25.10
C ALA A 168 2.96 -4.49 24.23
N LEU A 169 4.08 -4.96 24.79
CA LEU A 169 5.34 -5.13 24.06
C LEU A 169 5.14 -6.05 22.86
N GLU A 170 4.47 -7.18 23.03
CA GLU A 170 4.20 -8.15 21.96
C GLU A 170 3.28 -7.53 20.89
N ILE A 171 2.18 -6.88 21.28
CA ILE A 171 1.27 -6.18 20.38
C ILE A 171 2.03 -5.15 19.54
N PHE A 172 2.82 -4.28 20.14
CA PHE A 172 3.56 -3.24 19.40
C PHE A 172 4.61 -3.83 18.45
N LYS A 173 5.30 -4.91 18.84
CA LYS A 173 6.25 -5.61 17.97
C LYS A 173 5.56 -6.23 16.75
N ASN A 174 4.43 -6.91 16.97
CA ASN A 174 3.66 -7.53 15.91
C ASN A 174 3.13 -6.49 14.94
N SER A 175 2.62 -5.35 15.46
CA SER A 175 2.17 -4.24 14.63
C SER A 175 3.30 -3.67 13.78
N ALA A 176 4.48 -3.41 14.34
CA ALA A 176 5.61 -2.91 13.55
C ALA A 176 5.91 -3.80 12.32
N ILE A 177 5.77 -5.12 12.45
CA ILE A 177 5.96 -6.07 11.34
C ILE A 177 4.81 -5.94 10.33
N VAL A 178 3.58 -5.85 10.79
CA VAL A 178 2.38 -5.78 9.94
C VAL A 178 2.36 -4.49 9.13
N GLU A 179 2.63 -3.32 9.77
CA GLU A 179 2.63 -2.03 9.07
C GLU A 179 3.79 -1.91 8.06
N ASN A 180 4.95 -2.55 8.34
CA ASN A 180 6.01 -2.64 7.33
C ASN A 180 5.57 -3.46 6.10
N ASP A 181 4.75 -4.47 6.28
CA ASP A 181 4.22 -5.24 5.15
C ASP A 181 3.11 -4.47 4.41
N HIS A 182 2.26 -3.71 5.10
CA HIS A 182 1.31 -2.77 4.47
C HIS A 182 2.05 -1.73 3.63
N ALA A 183 3.12 -1.13 4.17
CA ALA A 183 3.94 -0.19 3.42
C ALA A 183 4.46 -0.77 2.11
N LYS A 184 4.98 -2.02 2.14
CA LYS A 184 5.46 -2.72 0.94
C LYS A 184 4.33 -2.97 -0.07
N PHE A 185 3.14 -3.38 0.40
CA PHE A 185 2.00 -3.57 -0.50
C PHE A 185 1.54 -2.27 -1.15
N PHE A 186 1.52 -1.16 -0.42
CA PHE A 186 1.19 0.14 -0.97
C PHE A 186 2.27 0.67 -1.92
N GLN A 187 3.56 0.45 -1.63
CA GLN A 187 4.67 0.77 -2.53
C GLN A 187 4.58 -0.03 -3.84
N ASP A 188 4.31 -1.35 -3.76
CA ASP A 188 4.11 -2.22 -4.93
C ASP A 188 2.92 -1.74 -5.76
N ALA A 189 1.78 -1.43 -5.12
CA ALA A 189 0.60 -0.91 -5.81
C ALA A 189 0.87 0.45 -6.49
N LEU A 190 1.61 1.33 -5.84
CA LEU A 190 1.99 2.64 -6.39
C LEU A 190 2.90 2.51 -7.61
N ALA A 191 3.92 1.65 -7.52
CA ALA A 191 4.86 1.38 -8.60
C ALA A 191 4.18 0.72 -9.82
N ASN A 192 3.13 -0.07 -9.60
CA ASN A 192 2.43 -0.84 -10.62
C ASN A 192 1.00 -0.33 -10.90
N LEU A 193 0.68 0.92 -10.55
CA LEU A 193 -0.68 1.45 -10.55
C LEU A 193 -1.42 1.24 -11.88
N GLY A 194 -0.72 1.36 -13.01
CA GLY A 194 -1.29 1.16 -14.34
C GLY A 194 -1.89 -0.24 -14.58
N THR A 195 -1.42 -1.26 -13.85
CA THR A 195 -1.88 -2.66 -13.94
C THR A 195 -2.90 -3.04 -12.87
N MET A 196 -3.21 -2.12 -11.94
CA MET A 196 -4.08 -2.38 -10.79
C MET A 196 -5.59 -2.17 -11.06
N LYS A 197 -5.99 -2.13 -12.34
CA LYS A 197 -7.38 -1.89 -12.74
C LYS A 197 -8.30 -3.08 -12.52
N GLU A 198 -7.78 -4.30 -12.63
CA GLU A 198 -8.55 -5.52 -12.42
C GLU A 198 -8.18 -6.15 -11.08
N ALA A 199 -9.17 -6.61 -10.32
CA ALA A 199 -8.96 -7.25 -9.03
C ALA A 199 -8.62 -8.74 -9.21
N LYS A 200 -7.36 -9.04 -9.52
CA LYS A 200 -6.87 -10.41 -9.80
C LYS A 200 -6.32 -11.15 -8.58
N THR A 201 -5.83 -10.39 -7.59
CA THR A 201 -5.17 -10.95 -6.42
C THR A 201 -6.05 -10.80 -5.19
N GLU A 202 -6.35 -11.87 -4.51
CA GLU A 202 -6.98 -11.88 -3.19
C GLU A 202 -5.92 -11.66 -2.10
N TYR A 203 -6.37 -11.21 -0.94
CA TYR A 203 -5.53 -11.07 0.25
C TYR A 203 -6.08 -11.93 1.37
N LEU A 204 -5.18 -12.45 2.20
CA LEU A 204 -5.51 -13.07 3.46
C LEU A 204 -5.13 -12.12 4.59
N VAL A 205 -6.03 -11.96 5.57
CA VAL A 205 -5.78 -11.18 6.77
C VAL A 205 -5.95 -12.08 7.99
N CYS A 206 -4.93 -12.14 8.84
CA CYS A 206 -4.95 -12.91 10.08
C CYS A 206 -5.85 -12.23 11.12
N ASN A 207 -6.93 -12.88 11.53
CA ASN A 207 -7.89 -12.33 12.50
C ASN A 207 -7.34 -12.24 13.95
N VAL A 208 -6.05 -12.53 14.17
CA VAL A 208 -5.38 -12.38 15.47
C VAL A 208 -4.47 -11.16 15.50
N CYS A 209 -3.64 -10.94 14.49
CA CYS A 209 -2.62 -9.90 14.51
C CYS A 209 -2.66 -8.95 13.30
N GLY A 210 -3.65 -9.06 12.42
CA GLY A 210 -3.77 -8.20 11.24
C GLY A 210 -2.82 -8.55 10.08
N LYS A 211 -1.88 -9.51 10.23
CA LYS A 211 -0.95 -9.89 9.16
C LYS A 211 -1.67 -10.09 7.84
N THR A 212 -1.33 -9.27 6.85
CA THR A 212 -1.84 -9.35 5.48
C THR A 212 -0.85 -10.08 4.59
N THR A 213 -1.33 -10.96 3.69
CA THR A 213 -0.49 -11.70 2.73
C THR A 213 -1.24 -12.01 1.44
N LYS A 214 -0.49 -12.22 0.35
CA LYS A 214 -0.97 -12.76 -0.94
C LYS A 214 -0.77 -14.29 -1.05
N ASP A 215 -0.05 -14.88 -0.09
CA ASP A 215 0.22 -16.32 -0.08
C ASP A 215 -1.03 -17.09 0.37
N MET A 216 -1.78 -17.62 -0.59
CA MET A 216 -3.00 -18.40 -0.34
C MET A 216 -2.71 -19.78 0.27
N GLU A 217 -1.48 -20.27 0.17
CA GLU A 217 -1.03 -21.57 0.66
C GLU A 217 -0.34 -21.50 2.05
N ILE A 218 -0.33 -20.33 2.67
CA ILE A 218 0.24 -20.14 4.00
C ILE A 218 -0.34 -21.18 5.00
N LYS A 219 0.49 -21.77 5.82
CA LYS A 219 0.08 -22.80 6.80
C LYS A 219 -0.17 -22.25 8.21
N SER A 220 0.61 -21.22 8.58
CA SER A 220 0.46 -20.51 9.84
C SER A 220 0.92 -19.06 9.68
N CYS A 221 0.45 -18.19 10.55
CA CYS A 221 0.84 -16.79 10.56
C CYS A 221 2.32 -16.65 10.98
N PRO A 222 3.19 -16.04 10.16
CA PRO A 222 4.60 -15.87 10.53
C PRO A 222 4.83 -14.86 11.65
N VAL A 223 3.80 -14.08 12.01
CA VAL A 223 3.86 -13.05 13.07
C VAL A 223 3.41 -13.63 14.41
N CYS A 224 2.17 -14.16 14.48
CA CYS A 224 1.57 -14.62 15.74
C CYS A 224 1.41 -16.14 15.85
N GLN A 225 1.90 -16.91 14.88
CA GLN A 225 1.87 -18.38 14.82
C GLN A 225 0.46 -19.00 14.77
N SER A 226 -0.60 -18.19 14.61
CA SER A 226 -1.96 -18.71 14.47
C SER A 226 -2.11 -19.54 13.19
N PRO A 227 -2.94 -20.60 13.21
CA PRO A 227 -3.12 -21.51 12.06
C PRO A 227 -3.85 -20.82 10.90
N ARG A 228 -3.78 -21.41 9.70
CA ARG A 228 -4.35 -20.88 8.44
C ARG A 228 -5.84 -20.56 8.54
N GLU A 229 -6.59 -21.36 9.29
CA GLU A 229 -8.04 -21.25 9.44
C GLU A 229 -8.50 -19.92 10.08
N ILE A 230 -7.60 -19.23 10.75
CA ILE A 230 -7.86 -17.92 11.36
C ILE A 230 -7.89 -16.79 10.31
N PHE A 231 -7.29 -17.00 9.14
CA PHE A 231 -7.22 -15.98 8.11
C PHE A 231 -8.55 -15.80 7.37
N GLU A 232 -8.94 -14.56 7.18
CA GLU A 232 -10.06 -14.14 6.34
C GLU A 232 -9.59 -13.80 4.94
N VAL A 233 -10.36 -14.22 3.93
CA VAL A 233 -10.09 -13.91 2.51
C VAL A 233 -10.77 -12.59 2.16
N ILE A 234 -10.00 -11.62 1.69
CA ILE A 234 -10.49 -10.33 1.21
C ILE A 234 -10.53 -10.34 -0.33
N LYS A 235 -11.76 -10.21 -0.86
CA LYS A 235 -12.07 -10.28 -2.29
C LYS A 235 -12.35 -8.92 -2.91
#